data_d65429f43438299eb0169d6f69df982b
#
_entry.id   d65429f43438299eb0169d6f69df982b
#
_cell.length_a   1.000
_cell.length_b   1.000
_cell.length_c   1.000
_cell.angle_alpha   90.00
_cell.angle_beta   90.00
_cell.angle_gamma   90.00
#
_symmetry.space_group_name_H-M   'P 1'
#
loop_
_entity.id
_entity.type
_entity.pdbx_description
1 polymer ?
#
loop_
_entity_poly.entity_id
_entity_poly.type
_entity_poly.pdbx_seq_one_letter_code
_entity_poly.pdbx_strand_id
1 'polypeptide(L)'
;FEDYDYIVDAVDTVTAKLELVMKAKEKGVPIISSMGAGNKLDPTMFRVADIYKTKVCPLAKVMRRELKKRGVKKLKVVYSEEQPTRPINDMAISCRNHCICPPGAAHKCTERRDIPGSTAFVPSVVGLIIAGEVIKDLTKDVIVKAEE
;
A
#
# COMPACT_ATOMS: atom_id res chain seq x y z
N PHE A 1 18.60 -7.23 2.80
CA PHE A 1 17.70 -7.75 1.75
C PHE A 1 18.03 -9.19 1.36
N GLU A 2 19.26 -9.64 1.51
CA GLU A 2 19.69 -11.00 1.12
C GLU A 2 19.17 -12.09 2.06
N ASP A 3 18.77 -11.70 3.28
CA ASP A 3 18.27 -12.63 4.32
C ASP A 3 16.74 -12.73 4.37
N TYR A 4 16.04 -12.15 3.39
CA TYR A 4 14.57 -12.14 3.38
C TYR A 4 14.02 -12.99 2.25
N ASP A 5 13.11 -13.91 2.57
CA ASP A 5 12.39 -14.73 1.59
C ASP A 5 11.27 -13.96 0.89
N TYR A 6 10.76 -12.92 1.54
CA TYR A 6 9.65 -12.10 1.03
C TYR A 6 9.63 -10.71 1.67
N ILE A 7 9.22 -9.69 0.92
CA ILE A 7 9.10 -8.32 1.39
C ILE A 7 7.63 -7.90 1.34
N VAL A 8 7.14 -7.32 2.45
CA VAL A 8 5.85 -6.65 2.52
C VAL A 8 6.06 -5.15 2.62
N ASP A 9 5.61 -4.43 1.61
CA ASP A 9 5.63 -2.97 1.61
C ASP A 9 4.28 -2.42 2.08
N ALA A 10 4.25 -1.90 3.29
CA ALA A 10 3.10 -1.22 3.89
C ALA A 10 3.44 0.22 4.33
N VAL A 11 4.54 0.79 3.84
CA VAL A 11 4.93 2.16 4.15
C VAL A 11 4.01 3.19 3.48
N ASP A 12 3.91 4.39 4.01
CA ASP A 12 2.96 5.41 3.56
C ASP A 12 3.54 6.44 2.58
N THR A 13 4.87 6.44 2.38
CA THR A 13 5.54 7.40 1.49
C THR A 13 5.87 6.80 0.13
N VAL A 14 5.61 7.55 -0.94
CA VAL A 14 5.87 7.11 -2.32
C VAL A 14 7.36 6.82 -2.54
N THR A 15 8.23 7.67 -2.01
CA THR A 15 9.68 7.52 -2.16
C THR A 15 10.17 6.20 -1.57
N ALA A 16 9.77 5.90 -0.32
CA ALA A 16 10.16 4.65 0.34
C ALA A 16 9.59 3.42 -0.37
N LYS A 17 8.32 3.48 -0.84
CA LYS A 17 7.73 2.41 -1.65
C LYS A 17 8.54 2.13 -2.91
N LEU A 18 8.91 3.17 -3.64
CA LEU A 18 9.70 3.03 -4.86
C LEU A 18 11.07 2.42 -4.57
N GLU A 19 11.73 2.86 -3.51
CA GLU A 19 13.03 2.32 -3.12
C GLU A 19 12.95 0.85 -2.71
N LEU A 20 11.95 0.47 -1.91
CA LEU A 20 11.71 -0.93 -1.54
C LEU A 20 11.49 -1.81 -2.77
N VAL A 21 10.64 -1.37 -3.71
CA VAL A 21 10.39 -2.12 -4.94
C VAL A 21 11.64 -2.25 -5.80
N MET A 22 12.43 -1.18 -5.93
CA MET A 22 13.67 -1.21 -6.72
C MET A 22 14.70 -2.15 -6.11
N LYS A 23 14.93 -2.06 -4.79
CA LYS A 23 15.86 -2.96 -4.07
C LYS A 23 15.41 -4.42 -4.10
N ALA A 24 14.10 -4.68 -3.92
CA ALA A 24 13.56 -6.02 -4.02
C ALA A 24 13.80 -6.63 -5.41
N LYS A 25 13.61 -5.83 -6.47
CA LYS A 25 13.88 -6.24 -7.86
C LYS A 25 15.35 -6.49 -8.12
N GLU A 26 16.22 -5.63 -7.64
CA GLU A 26 17.67 -5.77 -7.76
C GLU A 26 18.17 -7.06 -7.12
N LYS A 27 17.66 -7.40 -5.93
CA LYS A 27 18.04 -8.59 -5.17
C LYS A 27 17.24 -9.85 -5.53
N GLY A 28 16.25 -9.75 -6.40
CA GLY A 28 15.40 -10.89 -6.80
C GLY A 28 14.46 -11.39 -5.70
N VAL A 29 14.23 -10.60 -4.64
CA VAL A 29 13.34 -10.97 -3.54
C VAL A 29 11.90 -10.65 -3.92
N PRO A 30 10.94 -11.59 -3.73
CA PRO A 30 9.53 -11.32 -3.96
C PRO A 30 9.02 -10.18 -3.08
N ILE A 31 8.13 -9.35 -3.63
CA ILE A 31 7.54 -8.22 -2.91
C ILE A 31 6.05 -8.07 -3.24
N ILE A 32 5.25 -7.80 -2.22
CA ILE A 32 3.86 -7.34 -2.32
C ILE A 32 3.73 -5.95 -1.70
N SER A 33 3.02 -5.06 -2.36
CA SER A 33 2.88 -3.67 -1.90
C SER A 33 1.42 -3.32 -1.62
N SER A 34 1.15 -2.78 -0.43
CA SER A 34 -0.15 -2.18 -0.10
C SER A 34 -0.31 -0.84 -0.79
N MET A 35 -1.43 -0.64 -1.48
CA MET A 35 -1.80 0.69 -1.97
C MET A 35 -2.62 1.46 -0.92
N GLY A 36 -3.24 2.58 -1.28
CA GLY A 36 -3.93 3.44 -0.33
C GLY A 36 -5.11 2.77 0.37
N ALA A 37 -5.06 2.67 1.69
CA ALA A 37 -6.13 2.17 2.56
C ALA A 37 -6.84 3.30 3.34
N GLY A 38 -6.33 4.53 3.28
CA GLY A 38 -6.96 5.68 3.93
C GLY A 38 -8.21 6.19 3.21
N ASN A 39 -9.08 6.85 3.98
CA ASN A 39 -10.33 7.46 3.51
C ASN A 39 -11.28 6.47 2.82
N LYS A 40 -11.35 5.24 3.33
CA LYS A 40 -12.19 4.15 2.82
C LYS A 40 -12.97 3.50 3.96
N LEU A 41 -14.11 2.95 3.61
CA LEU A 41 -15.05 2.33 4.56
C LEU A 41 -15.43 0.90 4.17
N ASP A 42 -15.21 0.50 2.91
CA ASP A 42 -15.56 -0.84 2.43
C ASP A 42 -14.31 -1.72 2.23
N PRO A 43 -13.99 -2.59 3.19
CA PRO A 43 -12.86 -3.50 3.06
C PRO A 43 -13.09 -4.61 2.02
N THR A 44 -14.33 -4.86 1.59
CA THR A 44 -14.64 -5.89 0.58
C THR A 44 -14.24 -5.48 -0.84
N MET A 45 -13.96 -4.21 -1.07
CA MET A 45 -13.53 -3.67 -2.36
C MET A 45 -12.03 -3.81 -2.61
N PHE A 46 -11.27 -4.42 -1.70
CA PHE A 46 -9.86 -4.70 -1.95
C PHE A 46 -9.67 -5.88 -2.92
N ARG A 47 -8.65 -5.74 -3.75
CA ARG A 47 -8.26 -6.72 -4.78
C ARG A 47 -6.76 -6.91 -4.78
N VAL A 48 -6.34 -8.12 -5.11
CA VAL A 48 -4.94 -8.45 -5.41
C VAL A 48 -4.76 -8.40 -6.93
N ALA A 49 -3.81 -7.63 -7.40
CA ALA A 49 -3.55 -7.51 -8.83
C ALA A 49 -2.09 -7.14 -9.12
N ASP A 50 -1.73 -7.16 -10.40
CA ASP A 50 -0.54 -6.45 -10.86
C ASP A 50 -0.80 -4.93 -10.85
N ILE A 51 0.21 -4.14 -10.50
CA ILE A 51 0.11 -2.67 -10.42
C ILE A 51 -0.46 -2.05 -11.70
N TYR A 52 -0.13 -2.61 -12.87
CA TYR A 52 -0.58 -2.11 -14.16
C TYR A 52 -2.04 -2.45 -14.50
N LYS A 53 -2.66 -3.35 -13.74
CA LYS A 53 -4.09 -3.70 -13.84
C LYS A 53 -4.97 -2.96 -12.83
N THR A 54 -4.38 -2.10 -12.00
CA THR A 54 -5.12 -1.34 -10.99
C THR A 54 -5.90 -0.17 -11.60
N LYS A 55 -7.01 0.20 -10.97
CA LYS A 55 -7.87 1.34 -11.34
C LYS A 55 -8.32 2.09 -10.07
N VAL A 56 -8.96 3.23 -10.21
CA VAL A 56 -9.54 4.06 -9.16
C VAL A 56 -8.51 4.63 -8.16
N CYS A 57 -7.66 3.82 -7.56
CA CYS A 57 -6.76 4.20 -6.47
C CYS A 57 -5.72 5.27 -6.90
N PRO A 58 -5.72 6.48 -6.26
CA PRO A 58 -4.78 7.55 -6.60
C PRO A 58 -3.31 7.19 -6.37
N LEU A 59 -3.00 6.49 -5.25
CA LEU A 59 -1.64 6.05 -4.96
C LEU A 59 -1.14 5.06 -6.02
N ALA A 60 -1.97 4.10 -6.41
CA ALA A 60 -1.62 3.16 -7.47
C ALA A 60 -1.36 3.86 -8.81
N LYS A 61 -2.09 4.94 -9.13
CA LYS A 61 -1.85 5.76 -10.32
C LYS A 61 -0.44 6.40 -10.31
N VAL A 62 -0.04 6.94 -9.15
CA VAL A 62 1.32 7.53 -8.99
C VAL A 62 2.37 6.43 -9.10
N MET A 63 2.21 5.32 -8.38
CA MET A 63 3.15 4.20 -8.40
C MET A 63 3.34 3.62 -9.82
N ARG A 64 2.25 3.40 -10.58
CA ARG A 64 2.34 2.94 -11.97
C ARG A 64 3.23 3.84 -12.82
N ARG A 65 3.01 5.17 -12.73
CA ARG A 65 3.77 6.14 -13.51
C ARG A 65 5.26 6.08 -13.16
N GLU A 66 5.57 6.10 -11.88
CA GLU A 66 6.95 6.14 -11.41
C GLU A 66 7.70 4.81 -11.61
N LEU A 67 7.02 3.69 -11.45
CA LEU A 67 7.60 2.36 -11.70
C LEU A 67 7.82 2.11 -13.20
N LYS A 68 6.92 2.60 -14.07
CA LYS A 68 7.12 2.53 -15.53
C LYS A 68 8.37 3.27 -15.98
N LYS A 69 8.61 4.47 -15.44
CA LYS A 69 9.86 5.24 -15.72
C LYS A 69 11.12 4.49 -15.31
N ARG A 70 11.03 3.64 -14.28
CA ARG A 70 12.14 2.84 -13.73
C ARG A 70 12.25 1.44 -14.35
N GLY A 71 11.50 1.15 -15.40
CA GLY A 71 11.54 -0.13 -16.11
C GLY A 71 10.99 -1.33 -15.33
N VAL A 72 10.23 -1.10 -14.24
CA VAL A 72 9.58 -2.19 -13.50
C VAL A 72 8.39 -2.70 -14.30
N LYS A 73 8.43 -3.97 -14.71
CA LYS A 73 7.43 -4.59 -15.60
C LYS A 73 6.20 -5.12 -14.85
N LYS A 74 6.34 -5.49 -13.57
CA LYS A 74 5.26 -6.04 -12.74
C LYS A 74 5.52 -5.79 -11.26
N LEU A 75 4.44 -5.64 -10.50
CA LEU A 75 4.47 -5.58 -9.04
C LEU A 75 3.13 -6.10 -8.52
N LYS A 76 3.15 -7.10 -7.64
CA LYS A 76 1.97 -7.58 -6.93
C LYS A 76 1.53 -6.52 -5.90
N VAL A 77 0.27 -6.13 -5.95
CA VAL A 77 -0.27 -5.11 -5.04
C VAL A 77 -1.63 -5.52 -4.48
N VAL A 78 -1.94 -5.01 -3.29
CA VAL A 78 -3.29 -4.98 -2.74
C VAL A 78 -3.81 -3.55 -2.84
N TYR A 79 -4.92 -3.35 -3.53
CA TYR A 79 -5.52 -2.04 -3.77
C TYR A 79 -7.04 -2.10 -3.67
N SER A 80 -7.69 -0.97 -3.42
CA SER A 80 -9.15 -0.88 -3.39
C SER A 80 -9.69 -0.19 -4.64
N GLU A 81 -10.85 -0.66 -5.10
CA GLU A 81 -11.66 -0.02 -6.15
C GLU A 81 -12.67 0.98 -5.58
N GLU A 82 -12.70 1.15 -4.26
CA GLU A 82 -13.50 2.17 -3.59
C GLU A 82 -12.97 3.57 -3.89
N GLN A 83 -13.87 4.49 -4.22
CA GLN A 83 -13.55 5.91 -4.31
C GLN A 83 -13.24 6.44 -2.91
N PRO A 84 -12.06 7.03 -2.67
CA PRO A 84 -11.76 7.61 -1.36
C PRO A 84 -12.78 8.69 -0.98
N THR A 85 -13.25 8.63 0.26
CA THR A 85 -14.04 9.71 0.84
C THR A 85 -13.20 10.96 1.03
N ARG A 86 -13.84 12.13 1.05
CA ARG A 86 -13.14 13.38 1.38
C ARG A 86 -13.24 13.61 2.88
N PRO A 87 -12.13 13.89 3.58
CA PRO A 87 -12.17 14.29 4.98
C PRO A 87 -12.99 15.56 5.16
N ILE A 88 -13.76 15.62 6.24
CA ILE A 88 -14.39 16.88 6.66
C ILE A 88 -13.27 17.81 7.15
N ASN A 89 -13.18 18.98 6.57
CA ASN A 89 -12.16 19.96 6.93
C ASN A 89 -12.62 20.78 8.16
N ASP A 90 -12.69 20.13 9.31
CA ASP A 90 -12.96 20.80 10.58
C ASP A 90 -11.66 21.37 11.15
N MET A 91 -11.54 22.69 11.14
CA MET A 91 -10.35 23.40 11.61
C MET A 91 -10.13 23.27 13.11
N ALA A 92 -11.17 22.96 13.89
CA ALA A 92 -11.06 22.80 15.34
C ALA A 92 -10.32 21.53 15.76
N ILE A 93 -10.41 20.44 14.94
CA ILE A 93 -9.79 19.14 15.23
C ILE A 93 -8.72 18.74 14.20
N SER A 94 -8.48 19.61 13.23
CA SER A 94 -7.52 19.33 12.15
C SER A 94 -6.08 19.43 12.64
N CYS A 95 -5.24 18.46 12.26
CA CYS A 95 -3.79 18.55 12.45
C CYS A 95 -3.15 19.80 11.81
N ARG A 96 -3.87 20.52 10.96
CA ARG A 96 -3.37 21.79 10.41
C ARG A 96 -3.22 22.86 11.47
N ASN A 97 -4.10 22.86 12.48
CA ASN A 97 -4.10 23.85 13.58
C ASN A 97 -3.58 23.27 14.89
N HIS A 98 -3.67 21.97 15.09
CA HIS A 98 -3.32 21.28 16.32
C HIS A 98 -2.37 20.11 16.01
N CYS A 99 -1.19 20.43 15.45
CA CYS A 99 -0.20 19.42 15.12
C CYS A 99 0.51 18.93 16.40
N ILE A 100 0.46 17.61 16.65
CA ILE A 100 1.13 16.91 17.75
C ILE A 100 2.41 16.20 17.28
N CYS A 101 2.83 16.41 16.03
CA CYS A 101 4.06 15.82 15.50
C CYS A 101 5.29 16.38 16.27
N PRO A 102 6.32 15.54 16.49
CA PRO A 102 7.54 16.00 17.15
C PRO A 102 8.15 17.21 16.41
N PRO A 103 8.73 18.17 17.15
CA PRO A 103 9.47 19.28 16.54
C PRO A 103 10.59 18.75 15.63
N GLY A 104 10.69 19.27 14.41
CA GLY A 104 11.72 18.86 13.46
C GLY A 104 11.40 17.60 12.64
N ALA A 105 10.20 17.06 12.72
CA ALA A 105 9.78 15.95 11.84
C ALA A 105 9.94 16.35 10.37
N ALA A 106 10.61 15.51 9.57
CA ALA A 106 10.89 15.73 8.14
C ALA A 106 9.63 15.85 7.27
N HIS A 107 8.50 15.32 7.76
CA HIS A 107 7.19 15.38 7.10
C HIS A 107 6.16 15.98 8.04
N LYS A 108 5.70 17.19 7.73
CA LYS A 108 4.63 17.84 8.49
C LYS A 108 3.28 17.45 7.89
N CYS A 109 2.36 16.97 8.73
CA CYS A 109 0.97 16.69 8.34
C CYS A 109 0.26 17.93 7.78
N THR A 110 0.69 19.13 8.21
CA THR A 110 0.19 20.43 7.72
C THR A 110 0.48 20.70 6.24
N GLU A 111 1.49 20.05 5.67
CA GLU A 111 1.89 20.21 4.26
C GLU A 111 1.18 19.22 3.31
N ARG A 112 0.48 18.24 3.86
CA ARG A 112 -0.30 17.29 3.05
C ARG A 112 -1.55 17.97 2.48
N ARG A 113 -1.85 17.67 1.21
CA ARG A 113 -3.07 18.17 0.54
C ARG A 113 -4.32 17.75 1.29
N ASP A 114 -4.38 16.47 1.70
CA ASP A 114 -5.44 15.88 2.50
C ASP A 114 -4.84 15.06 3.65
N ILE A 115 -5.42 15.18 4.84
CA ILE A 115 -5.05 14.35 5.98
C ILE A 115 -5.83 13.05 5.85
N PRO A 116 -5.17 11.90 5.66
CA PRO A 116 -5.87 10.63 5.51
C PRO A 116 -6.51 10.22 6.84
N GLY A 117 -7.80 9.92 6.79
CA GLY A 117 -8.49 9.21 7.86
C GLY A 117 -8.32 7.69 7.69
N SER A 118 -8.42 6.95 8.78
CA SER A 118 -8.35 5.50 8.77
C SER A 118 -9.33 4.91 9.77
N THR A 119 -9.87 3.75 9.45
CA THR A 119 -10.71 2.94 10.34
C THR A 119 -9.93 1.71 10.81
N ALA A 120 -10.34 1.12 11.93
CA ALA A 120 -9.66 -0.05 12.47
C ALA A 120 -9.77 -1.28 11.55
N PHE A 121 -10.86 -1.41 10.80
CA PHE A 121 -11.15 -2.62 10.00
C PHE A 121 -10.58 -2.56 8.57
N VAL A 122 -10.47 -1.40 7.93
CA VAL A 122 -10.01 -1.32 6.53
C VAL A 122 -8.53 -1.69 6.38
N PRO A 123 -7.57 -1.05 7.07
CA PRO A 123 -6.17 -1.45 6.98
C PRO A 123 -5.91 -2.85 7.55
N SER A 124 -6.67 -3.28 8.56
CA SER A 124 -6.53 -4.63 9.12
C SER A 124 -6.87 -5.71 8.10
N VAL A 125 -7.96 -5.55 7.34
CA VAL A 125 -8.31 -6.48 6.26
C VAL A 125 -7.26 -6.49 5.15
N VAL A 126 -6.69 -5.33 4.79
CA VAL A 126 -5.55 -5.27 3.85
C VAL A 126 -4.37 -6.10 4.35
N GLY A 127 -4.03 -5.98 5.64
CA GLY A 127 -2.96 -6.77 6.26
C GLY A 127 -3.23 -8.28 6.19
N LEU A 128 -4.45 -8.71 6.46
CA LEU A 128 -4.86 -10.12 6.37
C LEU A 128 -4.79 -10.65 4.93
N ILE A 129 -5.23 -9.87 3.95
CA ILE A 129 -5.12 -10.21 2.53
C ILE A 129 -3.64 -10.39 2.14
N ILE A 130 -2.79 -9.45 2.53
CA ILE A 130 -1.35 -9.51 2.26
C ILE A 130 -0.73 -10.75 2.89
N ALA A 131 -1.02 -11.05 4.16
CA ALA A 131 -0.52 -12.22 4.84
C ALA A 131 -0.91 -13.52 4.12
N GLY A 132 -2.17 -13.63 3.70
CA GLY A 132 -2.65 -14.76 2.92
C GLY A 132 -1.93 -14.90 1.57
N GLU A 133 -1.66 -13.79 0.88
CA GLU A 133 -0.91 -13.82 -0.39
C GLU A 133 0.56 -14.23 -0.20
N VAL A 134 1.21 -13.76 0.86
CA VAL A 134 2.59 -14.16 1.20
C VAL A 134 2.66 -15.66 1.49
N ILE A 135 1.74 -16.18 2.31
CA ILE A 135 1.68 -17.62 2.61
C ILE A 135 1.48 -18.42 1.33
N LYS A 136 0.52 -18.05 0.48
CA LYS A 136 0.27 -18.73 -0.81
C LYS A 136 1.49 -18.73 -1.72
N ASP A 137 2.21 -17.61 -1.79
CA ASP A 137 3.41 -17.51 -2.63
C ASP A 137 4.56 -18.38 -2.09
N LEU A 138 4.76 -18.41 -0.77
CA LEU A 138 5.82 -19.19 -0.13
C LEU A 138 5.52 -20.70 -0.12
N THR A 139 4.24 -21.09 -0.14
CA THR A 139 3.82 -22.49 -0.05
C THR A 139 3.28 -23.06 -1.36
N LYS A 140 3.40 -22.33 -2.46
CA LYS A 140 2.82 -22.73 -3.76
C LYS A 140 3.21 -24.12 -4.24
N ASP A 141 4.42 -24.58 -3.90
CA ASP A 141 4.97 -25.88 -4.31
C ASP A 141 4.60 -27.01 -3.32
N VAL A 142 3.95 -26.68 -2.19
CA VAL A 142 3.59 -27.61 -1.12
C VAL A 142 2.08 -27.83 -1.03
N ILE A 143 1.28 -26.85 -1.45
CA ILE A 143 -0.18 -26.92 -1.39
C ILE A 143 -0.69 -27.87 -2.48
N VAL A 144 -1.18 -29.03 -2.07
CA VAL A 144 -1.93 -29.95 -2.94
C VAL A 144 -3.39 -29.52 -2.94
N LYS A 145 -3.94 -29.23 -4.12
CA LYS A 145 -5.39 -28.99 -4.26
C LYS A 145 -6.12 -30.31 -4.09
N ALA A 146 -7.27 -30.30 -3.40
CA ALA A 146 -8.18 -31.43 -3.39
C ALA A 146 -8.62 -31.72 -4.84
N GLU A 147 -8.56 -32.98 -5.24
CA GLU A 147 -9.16 -33.43 -6.51
C GLU A 147 -10.69 -33.38 -6.34
N GLU A 148 -11.40 -32.86 -7.34
CA GLU A 148 -12.88 -32.81 -7.38
C GLU A 148 -13.47 -34.19 -7.64
#